data_d89396f572dc720f49a875a4eb9625a1
#
_entry.id   d89396f572dc720f49a875a4eb9625a1
#
_cell.length_a   1.000
_cell.length_b   1.000
_cell.length_c   1.000
_cell.angle_alpha   90.00
_cell.angle_beta   90.00
_cell.angle_gamma   90.00
#
_symmetry.space_group_name_H-M   'P 1'
#
loop_
_entity.id
_entity.type
_entity.pdbx_description
1 polymer ?
#
loop_
_entity_poly.entity_id
_entity_poly.type
_entity_poly.pdbx_seq_one_letter_code
_entity_poly.pdbx_strand_id
1 'polypeptide(L)'
;MPLLQLPAELLLCILSHVGAGFFRQDISRLTISKQWYSLAWQIFVQDIYLTSQSLMRLTENLDVLMRSQPRISTVELSLEGFKEPNPLTQIDRRGTYGVDVDDVDQWTARLNYSLFNLTGLLQQSSGLRHVKLKAGSEYELGYLWRHGYLMVKPLADLLSVCHLTSLEFDVGYYALGQTDDPHAHLCCSINSLMKSLRRLHCRMTNICERLLEPPKDGTTFNLEEVIVNLCLSEPSESVMFYRVPRRCNSMQGETFWQLKDAIESQATELVGHLSNPRMVRVIWHKLPAPNIFAYDAIKRQRLRLGETNTNWDAKGEIIDDNLWDNEVDILAIV
;
A
#
# COMPACT_ATOMS: atom_id res chain seq x y z
N MET A 1 0.55 20.84 -39.55
CA MET A 1 0.09 19.47 -39.78
C MET A 1 -0.90 19.05 -38.72
N PRO A 2 -2.05 18.47 -39.06
CA PRO A 2 -2.94 17.90 -38.04
C PRO A 2 -2.21 16.75 -37.32
N LEU A 3 -2.37 16.67 -36.00
CA LEU A 3 -1.71 15.67 -35.15
C LEU A 3 -1.88 14.23 -35.67
N LEU A 4 -3.07 13.90 -36.19
CA LEU A 4 -3.40 12.59 -36.74
C LEU A 4 -2.69 12.21 -38.06
N GLN A 5 -1.93 13.13 -38.66
CA GLN A 5 -1.10 12.86 -39.85
C GLN A 5 0.33 12.46 -39.48
N LEU A 6 0.66 12.44 -38.19
CA LEU A 6 1.96 11.97 -37.73
C LEU A 6 2.05 10.44 -37.87
N PRO A 7 3.25 9.87 -38.11
CA PRO A 7 3.50 8.44 -38.02
C PRO A 7 3.05 7.87 -36.67
N ALA A 8 2.59 6.62 -36.67
CA ALA A 8 2.06 5.96 -35.47
C ALA A 8 3.07 5.95 -34.29
N GLU A 9 4.35 5.82 -34.61
CA GLU A 9 5.45 5.80 -33.63
C GLU A 9 5.57 7.15 -32.89
N LEU A 10 5.45 8.26 -33.62
CA LEU A 10 5.49 9.60 -33.04
C LEU A 10 4.24 9.87 -32.21
N LEU A 11 3.07 9.42 -32.68
CA LEU A 11 1.83 9.50 -31.90
C LEU A 11 1.94 8.70 -30.61
N LEU A 12 2.44 7.48 -30.64
CA LEU A 12 2.68 6.66 -29.44
C LEU A 12 3.66 7.34 -28.48
N CYS A 13 4.73 7.92 -28.98
CA CYS A 13 5.69 8.65 -28.17
C CYS A 13 5.02 9.86 -27.47
N ILE A 14 4.24 10.65 -28.19
CA ILE A 14 3.48 11.76 -27.63
C ILE A 14 2.48 11.28 -26.57
N LEU A 15 1.71 10.23 -26.89
CA LEU A 15 0.70 9.68 -25.99
C LEU A 15 1.32 9.09 -24.72
N SER A 16 2.52 8.47 -24.83
CA SER A 16 3.26 7.97 -23.66
C SER A 16 3.67 9.11 -22.73
N HIS A 17 4.06 10.28 -23.26
CA HIS A 17 4.37 11.46 -22.44
C HIS A 17 3.13 12.07 -21.81
N VAL A 18 1.99 12.03 -22.49
CA VAL A 18 0.70 12.49 -21.96
C VAL A 18 0.21 11.57 -20.82
N GLY A 19 0.44 10.26 -20.97
CA GLY A 19 0.16 9.26 -19.96
C GLY A 19 -1.31 8.86 -19.82
N ALA A 20 -1.57 7.76 -19.12
CA ALA A 20 -2.92 7.22 -18.91
C ALA A 20 -3.83 8.16 -18.10
N GLY A 21 -3.26 8.97 -17.21
CA GLY A 21 -4.00 9.93 -16.38
C GLY A 21 -4.83 10.93 -17.19
N PHE A 22 -4.32 11.35 -18.34
CA PHE A 22 -5.03 12.25 -19.25
C PHE A 22 -6.35 11.64 -19.78
N PHE A 23 -6.33 10.36 -20.10
CA PHE A 23 -7.51 9.65 -20.60
C PHE A 23 -8.49 9.30 -19.48
N ARG A 24 -8.01 9.09 -18.25
CA ARG A 24 -8.87 8.82 -17.10
C ARG A 24 -9.70 10.03 -16.68
N GLN A 25 -9.17 11.25 -16.86
CA GLN A 25 -9.92 12.48 -16.57
C GLN A 25 -11.15 12.62 -17.47
N ASP A 26 -11.06 12.13 -18.73
CA ASP A 26 -12.16 12.15 -19.68
C ASP A 26 -11.98 11.02 -20.71
N ILE A 27 -12.77 9.96 -20.57
CA ILE A 27 -12.73 8.77 -21.42
C ILE A 27 -13.10 9.11 -22.89
N SER A 28 -13.86 10.18 -23.14
CA SER A 28 -14.20 10.64 -24.49
C SER A 28 -12.95 10.94 -25.33
N ARG A 29 -11.85 11.30 -24.68
CA ARG A 29 -10.54 11.54 -25.34
C ARG A 29 -9.97 10.28 -26.01
N LEU A 30 -10.42 9.09 -25.65
CA LEU A 30 -10.06 7.85 -26.36
C LEU A 30 -10.74 7.74 -27.72
N THR A 31 -11.91 8.37 -27.92
CA THR A 31 -12.82 8.12 -29.05
C THR A 31 -12.70 9.12 -30.20
N ILE A 32 -11.62 9.90 -30.26
CA ILE A 32 -11.40 10.97 -31.28
C ILE A 32 -11.42 10.40 -32.70
N SER A 33 -10.76 9.26 -32.93
CA SER A 33 -10.78 8.51 -34.19
C SER A 33 -10.41 7.04 -33.96
N LYS A 34 -10.67 6.14 -34.90
CA LYS A 34 -10.29 4.73 -34.80
C LYS A 34 -8.77 4.54 -34.64
N GLN A 35 -7.96 5.28 -35.42
CA GLN A 35 -6.52 5.25 -35.34
C GLN A 35 -6.04 5.75 -33.98
N TRP A 36 -6.55 6.89 -33.52
CA TRP A 36 -6.25 7.44 -32.19
C TRP A 36 -6.60 6.45 -31.10
N TYR A 37 -7.81 5.87 -31.14
CA TYR A 37 -8.28 4.90 -30.16
C TYR A 37 -7.30 3.71 -30.05
N SER A 38 -6.86 3.14 -31.18
CA SER A 38 -5.97 1.98 -31.19
C SER A 38 -4.61 2.27 -30.52
N LEU A 39 -4.11 3.50 -30.61
CA LEU A 39 -2.85 3.94 -30.01
C LEU A 39 -3.06 4.38 -28.55
N ALA A 40 -4.06 5.22 -28.31
CA ALA A 40 -4.36 5.74 -26.98
C ALA A 40 -4.79 4.64 -26.00
N TRP A 41 -5.52 3.63 -26.46
CA TRP A 41 -5.89 2.45 -25.69
C TRP A 41 -4.66 1.71 -25.15
N GLN A 42 -3.59 1.62 -25.94
CA GLN A 42 -2.35 0.95 -25.51
C GLN A 42 -1.73 1.65 -24.32
N ILE A 43 -1.75 2.98 -24.29
CA ILE A 43 -1.22 3.79 -23.18
C ILE A 43 -2.19 3.75 -21.99
N PHE A 44 -3.49 3.83 -22.26
CA PHE A 44 -4.52 3.82 -21.21
C PHE A 44 -4.48 2.55 -20.35
N VAL A 45 -4.22 1.38 -20.97
CA VAL A 45 -4.18 0.10 -20.26
C VAL A 45 -2.83 -0.23 -19.61
N GLN A 46 -1.77 0.55 -19.89
CA GLN A 46 -0.46 0.34 -19.25
C GLN A 46 -0.53 0.61 -17.75
N ASP A 47 -1.28 1.63 -17.36
CA ASP A 47 -1.43 2.02 -15.97
C ASP A 47 -2.88 1.83 -15.55
N ILE A 48 -3.15 0.86 -14.73
CA ILE A 48 -4.49 0.56 -14.22
C ILE A 48 -4.66 1.22 -12.85
N TYR A 49 -5.72 2.01 -12.69
CA TYR A 49 -6.15 2.55 -11.41
C TYR A 49 -7.54 2.01 -11.07
N LEU A 50 -7.68 1.36 -9.93
CA LEU A 50 -8.93 0.76 -9.49
C LEU A 50 -9.26 1.16 -8.06
N THR A 51 -10.49 1.61 -7.87
CA THR A 51 -11.14 1.72 -6.55
C THR A 51 -11.84 0.41 -6.20
N SER A 52 -12.28 0.24 -4.95
CA SER A 52 -13.09 -0.94 -4.56
C SER A 52 -14.27 -1.18 -5.51
N GLN A 53 -15.00 -0.12 -5.87
CA GLN A 53 -16.15 -0.22 -6.75
C GLN A 53 -15.76 -0.57 -8.20
N SER A 54 -14.71 0.07 -8.74
CA SER A 54 -14.28 -0.22 -10.11
C SER A 54 -13.65 -1.60 -10.25
N LEU A 55 -12.96 -2.09 -9.21
CA LEU A 55 -12.44 -3.45 -9.14
C LEU A 55 -13.56 -4.49 -9.21
N MET A 56 -14.63 -4.33 -8.42
CA MET A 56 -15.78 -5.23 -8.45
C MET A 56 -16.49 -5.24 -9.80
N ARG A 57 -16.64 -4.06 -10.44
CA ARG A 57 -17.23 -3.95 -11.78
C ARG A 57 -16.34 -4.55 -12.87
N LEU A 58 -15.03 -4.43 -12.72
CA LEU A 58 -14.06 -4.94 -13.69
C LEU A 58 -14.12 -6.46 -13.80
N THR A 59 -14.31 -7.15 -12.67
CA THR A 59 -14.39 -8.62 -12.63
C THR A 59 -15.63 -9.17 -13.33
N GLU A 60 -16.65 -8.34 -13.55
CA GLU A 60 -17.81 -8.68 -14.39
C GLU A 60 -17.46 -8.65 -15.90
N ASN A 61 -16.34 -8.01 -16.28
CA ASN A 61 -15.93 -7.78 -17.68
C ASN A 61 -14.44 -8.09 -17.90
N LEU A 62 -13.93 -9.19 -17.33
CA LEU A 62 -12.51 -9.58 -17.38
C LEU A 62 -11.95 -9.74 -18.80
N ASP A 63 -12.76 -10.08 -19.78
CA ASP A 63 -12.34 -10.30 -21.18
C ASP A 63 -11.61 -9.08 -21.77
N VAL A 64 -12.00 -7.88 -21.36
CA VAL A 64 -11.35 -6.63 -21.82
C VAL A 64 -9.94 -6.52 -21.30
N LEU A 65 -9.72 -6.88 -20.04
CA LEU A 65 -8.38 -6.87 -19.41
C LEU A 65 -7.52 -8.00 -19.95
N MET A 66 -8.05 -9.19 -20.16
CA MET A 66 -7.30 -10.32 -20.68
C MET A 66 -6.63 -10.00 -22.03
N ARG A 67 -7.31 -9.27 -22.91
CA ARG A 67 -6.73 -8.82 -24.20
C ARG A 67 -5.63 -7.78 -24.04
N SER A 68 -5.61 -7.05 -22.94
CA SER A 68 -4.66 -5.95 -22.65
C SER A 68 -3.53 -6.38 -21.75
N GLN A 69 -3.59 -7.56 -21.16
CA GLN A 69 -2.71 -8.10 -20.14
C GLN A 69 -1.21 -7.93 -20.41
N PRO A 70 -0.67 -8.21 -21.64
CA PRO A 70 0.77 -8.08 -21.88
C PRO A 70 1.31 -6.64 -21.76
N ARG A 71 0.43 -5.65 -21.73
CA ARG A 71 0.77 -4.22 -21.74
C ARG A 71 0.69 -3.57 -20.37
N ILE A 72 0.11 -4.25 -19.38
CA ILE A 72 -0.02 -3.70 -18.03
C ILE A 72 1.37 -3.60 -17.40
N SER A 73 1.77 -2.38 -17.05
CA SER A 73 3.05 -2.09 -16.39
C SER A 73 2.87 -1.63 -14.94
N THR A 74 1.77 -0.93 -14.67
CA THR A 74 1.46 -0.36 -13.36
C THR A 74 0.04 -0.72 -12.95
N VAL A 75 -0.12 -1.12 -11.71
CA VAL A 75 -1.44 -1.30 -11.07
C VAL A 75 -1.48 -0.50 -9.78
N GLU A 76 -2.42 0.41 -9.69
CA GLU A 76 -2.72 1.18 -8.48
C GLU A 76 -4.13 0.79 -7.99
N LEU A 77 -4.19 0.27 -6.77
CA LEU A 77 -5.42 -0.11 -6.08
C LEU A 77 -5.66 0.86 -4.93
N SER A 78 -6.75 1.61 -4.99
CA SER A 78 -7.24 2.46 -3.90
C SER A 78 -8.49 1.81 -3.32
N LEU A 79 -8.29 0.94 -2.34
CA LEU A 79 -9.35 0.13 -1.76
C LEU A 79 -9.87 0.78 -0.49
N GLU A 80 -11.03 1.41 -0.61
CA GLU A 80 -11.75 1.96 0.54
C GLU A 80 -12.72 0.90 1.08
N GLY A 81 -13.01 0.97 2.40
CA GLY A 81 -14.02 0.13 3.03
C GLY A 81 -15.43 0.39 2.50
N PHE A 82 -16.38 -0.43 2.91
CA PHE A 82 -17.80 -0.29 2.55
C PHE A 82 -18.31 1.11 2.91
N LYS A 83 -18.90 1.78 1.94
CA LYS A 83 -19.56 3.08 2.14
C LYS A 83 -21.07 2.87 2.03
N GLU A 84 -21.77 3.13 3.12
CA GLU A 84 -23.23 3.09 3.09
C GLU A 84 -23.76 4.21 2.16
N PRO A 85 -24.70 3.90 1.26
CA PRO A 85 -25.22 4.89 0.31
C PRO A 85 -25.94 6.06 0.97
N ASN A 86 -26.42 5.90 2.22
CA ASN A 86 -27.23 6.92 2.90
C ASN A 86 -27.11 6.83 4.44
N PRO A 87 -26.03 7.33 5.05
CA PRO A 87 -25.80 7.20 6.50
C PRO A 87 -26.84 7.95 7.36
N LEU A 88 -27.62 8.88 6.76
CA LEU A 88 -28.60 9.70 7.48
C LEU A 88 -29.99 9.05 7.62
N THR A 89 -30.27 7.96 6.91
CA THR A 89 -31.63 7.39 6.85
C THR A 89 -31.87 6.22 7.79
N GLN A 90 -30.86 5.70 8.46
CA GLN A 90 -30.96 4.50 9.30
C GLN A 90 -30.51 4.70 10.76
N ILE A 91 -30.81 5.84 11.35
CA ILE A 91 -30.83 5.89 12.82
C ILE A 91 -32.07 5.15 13.24
N ASP A 92 -31.92 3.92 13.71
CA ASP A 92 -33.02 3.19 14.29
C ASP A 92 -33.54 3.97 15.52
N ARG A 93 -34.75 3.64 15.96
CA ARG A 93 -35.39 4.29 17.17
C ARG A 93 -34.56 4.11 18.45
N ARG A 94 -33.47 3.34 18.42
CA ARG A 94 -32.54 3.09 19.52
C ARG A 94 -31.23 3.88 19.40
N GLY A 95 -31.08 4.73 18.34
CA GLY A 95 -29.86 5.51 18.11
C GLY A 95 -28.68 4.68 17.62
N THR A 96 -28.90 3.44 17.20
CA THR A 96 -27.90 2.58 16.61
C THR A 96 -27.91 2.75 15.08
N TYR A 97 -26.74 2.94 14.49
CA TYR A 97 -26.58 2.91 13.02
C TYR A 97 -26.87 1.49 12.53
N GLY A 98 -28.02 1.33 11.87
CA GLY A 98 -28.45 0.03 11.37
C GLY A 98 -27.82 -0.32 10.02
N VAL A 99 -26.49 -0.48 9.97
CA VAL A 99 -25.86 -1.09 8.80
C VAL A 99 -26.20 -2.58 8.82
N ASP A 100 -26.76 -3.09 7.74
CA ASP A 100 -26.99 -4.51 7.58
C ASP A 100 -25.66 -5.25 7.51
N VAL A 101 -25.38 -6.10 8.47
CA VAL A 101 -24.13 -6.88 8.55
C VAL A 101 -24.01 -7.79 7.33
N ASP A 102 -25.14 -8.33 6.85
CA ASP A 102 -25.16 -9.21 5.68
C ASP A 102 -24.72 -8.48 4.41
N ASP A 103 -25.08 -7.19 4.25
CA ASP A 103 -24.63 -6.36 3.12
C ASP A 103 -23.12 -6.12 3.16
N VAL A 104 -22.56 -5.89 4.36
CA VAL A 104 -21.12 -5.70 4.56
C VAL A 104 -20.35 -6.98 4.25
N ASP A 105 -20.83 -8.12 4.75
CA ASP A 105 -20.18 -9.41 4.53
C ASP A 105 -20.23 -9.81 3.04
N GLN A 106 -21.36 -9.59 2.37
CA GLN A 106 -21.50 -9.84 0.95
C GLN A 106 -20.58 -8.93 0.12
N TRP A 107 -20.50 -7.63 0.46
CA TRP A 107 -19.62 -6.69 -0.19
C TRP A 107 -18.15 -7.09 0.01
N THR A 108 -17.77 -7.44 1.23
CA THR A 108 -16.42 -7.90 1.58
C THR A 108 -16.03 -9.14 0.80
N ALA A 109 -16.90 -10.13 0.73
CA ALA A 109 -16.68 -11.36 -0.03
C ALA A 109 -16.49 -11.05 -1.52
N ARG A 110 -17.33 -10.17 -2.11
CA ARG A 110 -17.25 -9.76 -3.50
C ARG A 110 -15.96 -8.99 -3.79
N LEU A 111 -15.53 -8.08 -2.92
CA LEU A 111 -14.26 -7.35 -3.07
C LEU A 111 -13.06 -8.31 -3.11
N ASN A 112 -12.98 -9.24 -2.14
CA ASN A 112 -11.88 -10.20 -2.06
C ASN A 112 -11.87 -11.19 -3.22
N TYR A 113 -13.04 -11.63 -3.69
CA TYR A 113 -13.18 -12.43 -4.91
C TYR A 113 -12.70 -11.68 -6.14
N SER A 114 -13.02 -10.38 -6.23
CA SER A 114 -12.57 -9.52 -7.32
C SER A 114 -11.06 -9.30 -7.30
N LEU A 115 -10.48 -9.14 -6.12
CA LEU A 115 -9.04 -9.02 -5.95
C LEU A 115 -8.32 -10.32 -6.35
N PHE A 116 -8.88 -11.47 -5.97
CA PHE A 116 -8.36 -12.79 -6.36
C PHE A 116 -8.35 -12.96 -7.90
N ASN A 117 -9.44 -12.61 -8.58
CA ASN A 117 -9.54 -12.68 -10.04
C ASN A 117 -8.55 -11.74 -10.75
N LEU A 118 -8.43 -10.50 -10.26
CA LEU A 118 -7.44 -9.57 -10.76
C LEU A 118 -6.02 -10.13 -10.60
N THR A 119 -5.72 -10.71 -9.46
CA THR A 119 -4.41 -11.32 -9.18
C THR A 119 -4.08 -12.43 -10.17
N GLY A 120 -5.01 -13.33 -10.46
CA GLY A 120 -4.82 -14.39 -11.45
C GLY A 120 -4.50 -13.85 -12.86
N LEU A 121 -5.06 -12.69 -13.21
CA LEU A 121 -4.77 -12.00 -14.45
C LEU A 121 -3.37 -11.35 -14.41
N LEU A 122 -3.01 -10.70 -13.31
CA LEU A 122 -1.73 -10.01 -13.15
C LEU A 122 -0.53 -10.98 -13.09
N GLN A 123 -0.71 -12.17 -12.52
CA GLN A 123 0.32 -13.22 -12.49
C GLN A 123 0.76 -13.66 -13.90
N GLN A 124 -0.15 -13.55 -14.88
CA GLN A 124 0.14 -13.85 -16.27
C GLN A 124 0.73 -12.63 -17.02
N SER A 125 0.78 -11.44 -16.43
CA SER A 125 1.29 -10.22 -17.04
C SER A 125 2.80 -10.12 -16.92
N SER A 126 3.54 -10.40 -18.00
CA SER A 126 5.00 -10.27 -18.03
C SER A 126 5.50 -8.81 -17.98
N GLY A 127 4.62 -7.85 -18.25
CA GLY A 127 4.92 -6.41 -18.27
C GLY A 127 4.87 -5.72 -16.91
N LEU A 128 4.16 -6.30 -15.93
CA LEU A 128 3.91 -5.64 -14.64
C LEU A 128 5.21 -5.41 -13.85
N ARG A 129 5.43 -4.15 -13.49
CA ARG A 129 6.62 -3.70 -12.75
C ARG A 129 6.28 -2.96 -11.46
N HIS A 130 5.14 -2.27 -11.43
CA HIS A 130 4.78 -1.39 -10.33
C HIS A 130 3.42 -1.79 -9.77
N VAL A 131 3.37 -2.06 -8.48
CA VAL A 131 2.12 -2.27 -7.74
C VAL A 131 2.07 -1.26 -6.61
N LYS A 132 0.95 -0.53 -6.56
CA LYS A 132 0.60 0.35 -5.47
C LYS A 132 -0.75 -0.08 -4.92
N LEU A 133 -0.79 -0.46 -3.66
CA LEU A 133 -2.00 -0.76 -2.92
C LEU A 133 -2.14 0.24 -1.78
N LYS A 134 -3.19 1.03 -1.81
CA LYS A 134 -3.63 1.84 -0.68
C LYS A 134 -4.97 1.32 -0.21
N ALA A 135 -5.06 0.98 1.07
CA ALA A 135 -6.29 0.52 1.68
C ALA A 135 -6.44 1.14 3.07
N GLY A 136 -7.57 1.75 3.32
CA GLY A 136 -7.88 2.42 4.57
C GLY A 136 -9.38 2.70 4.66
N SER A 137 -9.86 3.02 5.83
CA SER A 137 -11.24 3.48 6.03
C SER A 137 -11.19 4.91 6.51
N GLU A 138 -11.81 5.83 5.78
CA GLU A 138 -11.95 7.24 6.18
C GLU A 138 -12.97 7.43 7.33
N TYR A 139 -13.74 6.40 7.66
CA TYR A 139 -14.82 6.50 8.64
C TYR A 139 -14.49 5.78 9.94
N GLU A 140 -14.63 6.51 11.04
CA GLU A 140 -14.58 6.03 12.43
C GLU A 140 -15.71 5.02 12.79
N LEU A 141 -16.42 4.48 11.83
CA LEU A 141 -17.40 3.40 12.04
C LEU A 141 -16.72 2.11 12.52
N GLY A 142 -15.71 2.26 13.36
CA GLY A 142 -14.88 1.19 13.92
C GLY A 142 -15.66 0.09 14.67
N TYR A 143 -16.95 0.26 14.86
CA TYR A 143 -17.83 -0.78 15.42
C TYR A 143 -18.21 -1.85 14.40
N LEU A 144 -18.22 -1.52 13.09
CA LEU A 144 -18.65 -2.43 12.03
C LEU A 144 -17.47 -3.22 11.42
N TRP A 145 -16.27 -2.66 11.49
CA TRP A 145 -15.07 -3.26 10.88
C TRP A 145 -14.20 -4.04 11.88
N ARG A 146 -14.81 -4.75 12.81
CA ARG A 146 -14.07 -5.55 13.80
C ARG A 146 -13.10 -6.56 13.18
N HIS A 147 -13.31 -6.93 11.91
CA HIS A 147 -12.59 -8.02 11.24
C HIS A 147 -11.76 -7.59 10.01
N GLY A 148 -11.77 -6.28 9.67
CA GLY A 148 -11.17 -5.82 8.41
C GLY A 148 -11.95 -6.30 7.18
N TYR A 149 -11.68 -5.70 6.01
CA TYR A 149 -12.39 -6.03 4.76
C TYR A 149 -11.49 -6.65 3.69
N LEU A 150 -10.16 -6.63 3.86
CA LEU A 150 -9.21 -7.30 2.99
C LEU A 150 -8.70 -8.58 3.64
N MET A 151 -8.83 -9.69 2.95
CA MET A 151 -8.32 -10.96 3.43
C MET A 151 -6.83 -11.10 3.09
N VAL A 152 -6.08 -11.76 3.98
CA VAL A 152 -4.63 -11.99 3.82
C VAL A 152 -4.33 -12.81 2.57
N LYS A 153 -5.13 -13.86 2.27
CA LYS A 153 -4.86 -14.78 1.16
C LYS A 153 -4.87 -14.09 -0.22
N PRO A 154 -5.90 -13.33 -0.64
CA PRO A 154 -5.86 -12.59 -1.91
C PRO A 154 -4.70 -11.60 -2.02
N LEU A 155 -4.31 -10.97 -0.89
CA LEU A 155 -3.16 -10.07 -0.85
C LEU A 155 -1.84 -10.83 -1.00
N ALA A 156 -1.68 -11.96 -0.34
CA ALA A 156 -0.50 -12.82 -0.49
C ALA A 156 -0.36 -13.32 -1.94
N ASP A 157 -1.47 -13.68 -2.57
CA ASP A 157 -1.50 -14.08 -3.97
C ASP A 157 -1.11 -12.91 -4.89
N LEU A 158 -1.56 -11.66 -4.61
CA LEU A 158 -1.13 -10.47 -5.33
C LEU A 158 0.37 -10.23 -5.18
N LEU A 159 0.92 -10.45 -3.99
CA LEU A 159 2.34 -10.31 -3.71
C LEU A 159 3.19 -11.46 -4.31
N SER A 160 2.58 -12.52 -4.83
CA SER A 160 3.28 -13.60 -5.54
C SER A 160 3.56 -13.29 -7.01
N VAL A 161 3.12 -12.11 -7.52
CA VAL A 161 3.38 -11.67 -8.89
C VAL A 161 4.87 -11.47 -9.08
N CYS A 162 5.47 -12.21 -10.01
CA CYS A 162 6.89 -12.14 -10.30
C CYS A 162 7.28 -10.82 -11.02
N HIS A 163 8.54 -10.41 -10.90
CA HIS A 163 9.16 -9.31 -11.67
C HIS A 163 8.73 -7.89 -11.28
N LEU A 164 8.12 -7.70 -10.11
CA LEU A 164 7.89 -6.35 -9.58
C LEU A 164 9.23 -5.67 -9.30
N THR A 165 9.33 -4.39 -9.72
CA THR A 165 10.47 -3.52 -9.41
C THR A 165 10.11 -2.46 -8.37
N SER A 166 8.83 -2.16 -8.18
CA SER A 166 8.34 -1.21 -7.19
C SER A 166 7.07 -1.74 -6.53
N LEU A 167 7.07 -1.74 -5.21
CA LEU A 167 5.92 -2.06 -4.38
C LEU A 167 5.67 -0.93 -3.38
N GLU A 168 4.49 -0.32 -3.45
CA GLU A 168 3.95 0.54 -2.41
C GLU A 168 2.75 -0.19 -1.80
N PHE A 169 2.89 -0.62 -0.55
CA PHE A 169 1.91 -1.41 0.18
C PHE A 169 1.49 -0.65 1.43
N ASP A 170 0.37 0.06 1.33
CA ASP A 170 -0.16 0.94 2.36
C ASP A 170 -1.54 0.43 2.81
N VAL A 171 -1.55 -0.39 3.87
CA VAL A 171 -2.77 -1.00 4.41
C VAL A 171 -3.01 -0.52 5.84
N GLY A 172 -3.94 0.42 5.96
CA GLY A 172 -4.32 1.05 7.22
C GLY A 172 -4.95 0.08 8.23
N TYR A 173 -5.18 0.57 9.44
CA TYR A 173 -5.50 -0.23 10.62
C TYR A 173 -6.72 -1.14 10.48
N TYR A 174 -7.80 -0.65 9.85
CA TYR A 174 -9.04 -1.42 9.73
C TYR A 174 -9.19 -2.17 8.41
N ALA A 175 -8.22 -2.06 7.51
CA ALA A 175 -8.38 -2.66 6.21
C ALA A 175 -8.10 -4.16 6.21
N LEU A 176 -7.10 -4.61 6.96
CA LEU A 176 -6.69 -6.02 6.96
C LEU A 176 -7.50 -6.85 7.94
N GLY A 177 -8.14 -7.90 7.45
CA GLY A 177 -8.86 -8.88 8.25
C GLY A 177 -7.93 -9.69 9.15
N GLN A 178 -8.46 -10.10 10.30
CA GLN A 178 -7.78 -11.06 11.16
C GLN A 178 -7.76 -12.42 10.45
N THR A 179 -6.67 -13.13 10.59
CA THR A 179 -6.56 -14.52 10.13
C THR A 179 -6.49 -15.44 11.34
N ASP A 180 -7.21 -16.56 11.27
CA ASP A 180 -7.14 -17.62 12.29
C ASP A 180 -5.79 -18.37 12.24
N ASP A 181 -5.07 -18.27 11.11
CA ASP A 181 -3.75 -18.82 10.98
C ASP A 181 -2.67 -17.83 11.45
N PRO A 182 -2.05 -18.06 12.61
CA PRO A 182 -1.01 -17.18 13.13
C PRO A 182 0.23 -17.09 12.21
N HIS A 183 0.41 -18.03 11.30
CA HIS A 183 1.52 -18.04 10.36
C HIS A 183 1.21 -17.32 9.03
N ALA A 184 -0.06 -17.05 8.75
CA ALA A 184 -0.49 -16.35 7.56
C ALA A 184 -0.31 -14.84 7.71
N HIS A 185 0.93 -14.34 7.51
CA HIS A 185 1.22 -12.92 7.51
C HIS A 185 2.00 -12.51 6.25
N LEU A 186 1.81 -11.25 5.82
CA LEU A 186 2.29 -10.75 4.53
C LEU A 186 3.80 -10.46 4.50
N CYS A 187 4.47 -10.37 5.67
CA CYS A 187 5.89 -10.02 5.73
C CYS A 187 6.78 -10.95 4.92
N CYS A 188 6.54 -12.28 5.00
CA CYS A 188 7.30 -13.26 4.23
C CYS A 188 7.03 -13.16 2.72
N SER A 189 5.77 -12.87 2.34
CA SER A 189 5.42 -12.67 0.92
C SER A 189 6.11 -11.44 0.35
N ILE A 190 6.12 -10.31 1.09
CA ILE A 190 6.83 -9.10 0.68
C ILE A 190 8.35 -9.34 0.65
N ASN A 191 8.91 -10.00 1.66
CA ASN A 191 10.33 -10.33 1.70
C ASN A 191 10.78 -11.13 0.48
N SER A 192 9.98 -12.10 0.03
CA SER A 192 10.28 -12.91 -1.16
C SER A 192 10.43 -12.07 -2.42
N LEU A 193 9.75 -10.91 -2.52
CA LEU A 193 9.85 -9.99 -3.64
C LEU A 193 11.11 -9.13 -3.62
N MET A 194 11.79 -8.99 -2.48
CA MET A 194 12.95 -8.09 -2.35
C MET A 194 14.08 -8.41 -3.34
N LYS A 195 14.15 -9.63 -3.84
CA LYS A 195 15.11 -10.04 -4.88
C LYS A 195 14.92 -9.30 -6.21
N SER A 196 13.69 -8.92 -6.54
CA SER A 196 13.34 -8.22 -7.79
C SER A 196 13.07 -6.73 -7.60
N LEU A 197 12.73 -6.30 -6.38
CA LEU A 197 12.40 -4.91 -6.09
C LEU A 197 13.60 -3.99 -6.12
N ARG A 198 13.37 -2.76 -6.60
CA ARG A 198 14.23 -1.59 -6.40
C ARG A 198 13.67 -0.64 -5.37
N ARG A 199 12.32 -0.61 -5.23
CA ARG A 199 11.63 0.25 -4.29
C ARG A 199 10.60 -0.55 -3.49
N LEU A 200 10.66 -0.43 -2.16
CA LEU A 200 9.68 -0.96 -1.22
C LEU A 200 9.23 0.13 -0.28
N HIS A 201 7.94 0.49 -0.34
CA HIS A 201 7.27 1.29 0.68
C HIS A 201 6.21 0.43 1.34
N CYS A 202 6.25 0.29 2.65
CA CYS A 202 5.35 -0.60 3.37
C CYS A 202 4.79 0.05 4.64
N ARG A 203 3.44 0.01 4.77
CA ARG A 203 2.71 0.33 6.00
C ARG A 203 1.61 -0.71 6.17
N MET A 204 1.55 -1.38 7.30
CA MET A 204 0.51 -2.36 7.59
C MET A 204 0.33 -2.59 9.09
N THR A 205 -0.87 -3.06 9.48
CA THR A 205 -1.26 -3.27 10.88
C THR A 205 -0.45 -4.36 11.58
N ASN A 206 -0.20 -5.47 10.89
CA ASN A 206 0.58 -6.57 11.41
C ASN A 206 1.89 -6.66 10.64
N ILE A 207 3.00 -6.43 11.33
CA ILE A 207 4.34 -6.37 10.72
C ILE A 207 5.35 -7.04 11.65
N CYS A 208 6.40 -7.62 11.11
CA CYS A 208 7.51 -8.14 11.90
C CYS A 208 8.84 -7.98 11.14
N GLU A 209 9.94 -8.21 11.82
CA GLU A 209 11.31 -8.11 11.30
C GLU A 209 11.56 -8.99 10.08
N ARG A 210 10.83 -10.11 9.91
CA ARG A 210 10.92 -10.95 8.71
C ARG A 210 10.65 -10.22 7.41
N LEU A 211 9.96 -9.07 7.47
CA LEU A 211 9.78 -8.19 6.31
C LEU A 211 11.12 -7.80 5.69
N LEU A 212 12.12 -7.51 6.52
CA LEU A 212 13.44 -7.01 6.13
C LEU A 212 14.55 -8.06 6.29
N GLU A 213 14.21 -9.34 6.49
CA GLU A 213 15.20 -10.40 6.67
C GLU A 213 16.13 -10.49 5.45
N PRO A 214 17.45 -10.39 5.62
CA PRO A 214 18.37 -10.48 4.51
C PRO A 214 18.43 -11.89 3.91
N PRO A 215 18.93 -12.05 2.69
CA PRO A 215 19.00 -13.34 2.03
C PRO A 215 20.02 -14.24 2.74
N LYS A 216 19.61 -15.48 3.03
CA LYS A 216 20.45 -16.48 3.72
C LYS A 216 21.59 -17.02 2.87
N ASP A 217 21.49 -16.87 1.56
CA ASP A 217 22.45 -17.36 0.56
C ASP A 217 23.60 -16.38 0.29
N GLY A 218 23.67 -15.25 1.04
CA GLY A 218 24.69 -14.21 0.87
C GLY A 218 24.54 -13.41 -0.42
N THR A 219 23.44 -13.55 -1.15
CA THR A 219 23.15 -12.72 -2.33
C THR A 219 22.90 -11.27 -1.91
N THR A 220 23.13 -10.32 -2.81
CA THR A 220 22.79 -8.92 -2.60
C THR A 220 21.48 -8.57 -3.30
N PHE A 221 20.69 -7.68 -2.68
CA PHE A 221 19.48 -7.14 -3.27
C PHE A 221 19.78 -5.86 -4.06
N ASN A 222 19.03 -5.65 -5.13
CA ASN A 222 19.08 -4.41 -5.94
C ASN A 222 18.14 -3.32 -5.43
N LEU A 223 17.73 -3.39 -4.16
CA LEU A 223 16.89 -2.40 -3.52
C LEU A 223 17.64 -1.08 -3.36
N GLU A 224 17.06 -0.01 -3.93
CA GLU A 224 17.57 1.35 -3.82
C GLU A 224 16.86 2.13 -2.70
N GLU A 225 15.58 1.81 -2.47
CA GLU A 225 14.73 2.52 -1.54
C GLU A 225 13.86 1.54 -0.75
N VAL A 226 13.96 1.60 0.57
CA VAL A 226 13.15 0.83 1.51
C VAL A 226 12.61 1.77 2.57
N ILE A 227 11.28 1.87 2.67
CA ILE A 227 10.62 2.65 3.70
C ILE A 227 9.58 1.78 4.39
N VAL A 228 9.74 1.59 5.70
CA VAL A 228 8.75 0.93 6.56
C VAL A 228 8.13 1.99 7.45
N ASN A 229 6.83 2.21 7.27
CA ASN A 229 6.09 3.19 8.05
C ASN A 229 5.25 2.49 9.13
N LEU A 230 5.58 2.74 10.39
CA LEU A 230 4.89 2.21 11.57
C LEU A 230 3.79 3.16 12.09
N CYS A 231 3.49 4.25 11.35
CA CYS A 231 2.43 5.18 11.70
C CYS A 231 1.12 4.71 11.05
N LEU A 232 0.18 4.20 11.83
CA LEU A 232 -1.10 3.72 11.31
C LEU A 232 -2.23 4.77 11.42
N SER A 233 -1.99 5.86 12.16
CA SER A 233 -2.98 6.92 12.35
C SER A 233 -3.11 7.77 11.09
N GLU A 234 -4.33 8.11 10.73
CA GLU A 234 -4.60 9.09 9.69
C GLU A 234 -4.41 10.52 10.24
N PRO A 235 -4.03 11.48 9.38
CA PRO A 235 -3.75 12.86 9.82
C PRO A 235 -4.93 13.59 10.47
N SER A 236 -6.15 13.15 10.18
CA SER A 236 -7.39 13.71 10.70
C SER A 236 -7.79 13.14 12.06
N GLU A 237 -7.14 12.08 12.53
CA GLU A 237 -7.49 11.43 13.79
C GLU A 237 -7.04 12.27 15.00
N SER A 238 -7.91 12.32 16.01
CA SER A 238 -7.57 12.92 17.30
C SER A 238 -6.39 12.18 17.94
N VAL A 239 -5.58 12.90 18.72
CA VAL A 239 -4.42 12.35 19.48
C VAL A 239 -4.78 11.11 20.32
N MET A 240 -6.06 10.96 20.74
CA MET A 240 -6.53 9.80 21.49
C MET A 240 -6.60 8.49 20.68
N PHE A 241 -6.53 8.55 19.35
CA PHE A 241 -6.69 7.39 18.47
C PHE A 241 -5.42 6.99 17.74
N TYR A 242 -4.25 7.40 18.23
CA TYR A 242 -3.00 6.94 17.65
C TYR A 242 -2.89 5.42 17.70
N ARG A 243 -2.68 4.85 16.54
CA ARG A 243 -2.60 3.42 16.35
C ARG A 243 -1.20 3.04 15.91
N VAL A 244 -0.72 1.99 16.54
CA VAL A 244 0.59 1.43 16.25
C VAL A 244 0.42 0.02 15.69
N PRO A 245 1.32 -0.43 14.83
CA PRO A 245 1.28 -1.79 14.32
C PRO A 245 1.54 -2.81 15.44
N ARG A 246 1.07 -4.02 15.20
CA ARG A 246 1.33 -5.17 16.06
C ARG A 246 2.35 -6.07 15.40
N ARG A 247 3.17 -6.73 16.20
CA ARG A 247 4.05 -7.78 15.69
C ARG A 247 3.23 -8.97 15.24
N CYS A 248 3.56 -9.54 14.07
CA CYS A 248 2.97 -10.79 13.64
C CYS A 248 3.27 -11.89 14.67
N ASN A 249 2.26 -12.68 15.04
CA ASN A 249 2.38 -13.77 16.02
C ASN A 249 2.84 -13.31 17.42
N SER A 250 2.59 -12.06 17.77
CA SER A 250 2.92 -11.50 19.08
C SER A 250 2.22 -12.27 20.18
N MET A 251 3.00 -12.76 21.14
CA MET A 251 2.47 -13.21 22.42
C MET A 251 2.06 -11.98 23.27
N GLN A 252 1.12 -12.17 24.19
CA GLN A 252 0.71 -11.10 25.11
C GLN A 252 1.94 -10.51 25.83
N GLY A 253 2.10 -9.20 25.75
CA GLY A 253 3.14 -8.45 26.46
C GLY A 253 4.25 -7.82 25.63
N GLU A 254 4.32 -8.05 24.32
CA GLU A 254 5.26 -7.31 23.48
C GLU A 254 4.81 -5.87 23.26
N THR A 255 5.73 -4.94 23.45
CA THR A 255 5.49 -3.51 23.28
C THR A 255 5.78 -3.06 21.86
N PHE A 256 5.18 -1.94 21.46
CA PHE A 256 5.49 -1.28 20.19
C PHE A 256 6.98 -0.96 20.05
N TRP A 257 7.63 -0.56 21.13
CA TRP A 257 9.06 -0.21 21.13
C TRP A 257 9.96 -1.39 20.81
N GLN A 258 9.64 -2.59 21.33
CA GLN A 258 10.37 -3.81 20.99
C GLN A 258 10.22 -4.16 19.51
N LEU A 259 9.03 -4.00 18.96
CA LEU A 259 8.80 -4.20 17.53
C LEU A 259 9.59 -3.19 16.69
N LYS A 260 9.52 -1.91 17.05
CA LYS A 260 10.24 -0.82 16.37
C LYS A 260 11.74 -1.10 16.37
N ASP A 261 12.33 -1.39 17.53
CA ASP A 261 13.75 -1.65 17.67
C ASP A 261 14.20 -2.88 16.88
N ALA A 262 13.38 -3.94 16.84
CA ALA A 262 13.64 -5.12 16.03
C ALA A 262 13.64 -4.79 14.52
N ILE A 263 12.70 -3.96 14.05
CA ILE A 263 12.64 -3.53 12.64
C ILE A 263 13.83 -2.60 12.30
N GLU A 264 14.20 -1.66 13.18
CA GLU A 264 15.38 -0.80 12.99
C GLU A 264 16.69 -1.60 12.92
N SER A 265 16.84 -2.58 13.81
CA SER A 265 17.98 -3.51 13.80
C SER A 265 18.06 -4.28 12.50
N GLN A 266 16.93 -4.82 12.05
CA GLN A 266 16.85 -5.58 10.81
C GLN A 266 17.07 -4.70 9.57
N ALA A 267 16.57 -3.45 9.58
CA ALA A 267 16.87 -2.47 8.53
C ALA A 267 18.36 -2.16 8.43
N THR A 268 19.04 -2.06 9.58
CA THR A 268 20.50 -1.83 9.64
C THR A 268 21.29 -3.02 9.10
N GLU A 269 20.87 -4.24 9.42
CA GLU A 269 21.47 -5.47 8.88
C GLU A 269 21.26 -5.56 7.37
N LEU A 270 20.04 -5.28 6.90
CA LEU A 270 19.69 -5.30 5.49
C LEU A 270 20.60 -4.39 4.65
N VAL A 271 20.97 -3.20 5.15
CA VAL A 271 21.87 -2.27 4.43
C VAL A 271 23.16 -2.96 3.98
N GLY A 272 23.72 -3.87 4.80
CA GLY A 272 24.90 -4.65 4.44
C GLY A 272 24.71 -5.62 3.26
N HIS A 273 23.48 -5.89 2.89
CA HIS A 273 23.08 -6.79 1.79
C HIS A 273 22.51 -6.04 0.58
N LEU A 274 22.58 -4.72 0.54
CA LEU A 274 22.11 -3.90 -0.58
C LEU A 274 23.27 -3.47 -1.48
N SER A 275 23.08 -3.55 -2.80
CA SER A 275 24.12 -3.19 -3.78
C SER A 275 24.34 -1.68 -3.89
N ASN A 276 23.26 -0.87 -3.85
CA ASN A 276 23.32 0.59 -4.01
C ASN A 276 22.15 1.28 -3.30
N PRO A 277 22.08 1.21 -1.97
CA PRO A 277 20.97 1.82 -1.23
C PRO A 277 21.05 3.35 -1.27
N ARG A 278 19.94 3.99 -1.61
CA ARG A 278 19.76 5.45 -1.53
C ARG A 278 19.05 5.86 -0.25
N MET A 279 18.09 5.03 0.18
CA MET A 279 17.28 5.29 1.35
C MET A 279 16.82 3.98 1.98
N VAL A 280 17.10 3.81 3.28
CA VAL A 280 16.54 2.74 4.09
C VAL A 280 16.05 3.37 5.39
N ARG A 281 14.72 3.44 5.56
CA ARG A 281 14.09 4.16 6.67
C ARG A 281 13.04 3.33 7.37
N VAL A 282 12.97 3.51 8.69
CA VAL A 282 11.86 3.11 9.55
C VAL A 282 11.24 4.38 10.10
N ILE A 283 9.93 4.56 9.90
CA ILE A 283 9.18 5.78 10.27
C ILE A 283 8.22 5.43 11.41
N TRP A 284 8.10 6.30 12.41
CA TRP A 284 7.14 6.14 13.52
C TRP A 284 6.70 7.48 14.11
N HIS A 285 5.65 7.46 14.94
CA HIS A 285 5.23 8.57 15.79
C HIS A 285 5.81 8.44 17.20
N LYS A 286 6.09 9.57 17.83
CA LYS A 286 6.33 9.67 19.27
C LYS A 286 5.20 10.51 19.89
N LEU A 287 4.39 9.88 20.71
CA LEU A 287 3.29 10.54 21.42
C LEU A 287 3.82 11.38 22.60
N PRO A 288 3.16 12.47 23.00
CA PRO A 288 1.89 13.01 22.47
C PRO A 288 2.04 13.96 21.28
N ALA A 289 3.25 14.20 20.79
CA ALA A 289 3.49 15.17 19.73
C ALA A 289 3.05 14.60 18.35
N PRO A 290 2.46 15.42 17.46
CA PRO A 290 2.08 14.98 16.12
C PRO A 290 3.29 14.78 15.20
N ASN A 291 4.50 14.81 15.75
CA ASN A 291 5.73 14.71 14.97
C ASN A 291 5.98 13.28 14.50
N ILE A 292 6.37 13.18 13.24
CA ILE A 292 6.84 11.94 12.63
C ILE A 292 8.37 11.90 12.73
N PHE A 293 8.87 10.77 13.15
CA PHE A 293 10.29 10.48 13.24
C PHE A 293 10.67 9.37 12.29
N ALA A 294 11.94 9.33 11.91
CA ALA A 294 12.49 8.25 11.11
C ALA A 294 13.88 7.86 11.60
N TYR A 295 14.19 6.58 11.49
CA TYR A 295 15.55 6.07 11.57
C TYR A 295 16.08 5.84 10.16
N ASP A 296 17.18 6.52 9.80
CA ASP A 296 17.91 6.30 8.55
C ASP A 296 18.98 5.23 8.81
N ALA A 297 18.73 4.02 8.36
CA ALA A 297 19.60 2.87 8.61
C ALA A 297 20.96 2.97 7.87
N ILE A 298 21.02 3.70 6.74
CA ILE A 298 22.28 3.89 6.00
C ILE A 298 23.23 4.78 6.80
N LYS A 299 22.71 5.88 7.34
CA LYS A 299 23.48 6.85 8.11
C LYS A 299 23.52 6.55 9.60
N ARG A 300 22.70 5.62 10.06
CA ARG A 300 22.49 5.26 11.48
C ARG A 300 22.14 6.47 12.33
N GLN A 301 21.21 7.30 11.87
CA GLN A 301 20.83 8.53 12.54
C GLN A 301 19.31 8.67 12.59
N ARG A 302 18.81 9.39 13.59
CA ARG A 302 17.41 9.73 13.75
C ARG A 302 17.09 11.07 13.11
N LEU A 303 15.90 11.15 12.50
CA LEU A 303 15.42 12.31 11.78
C LEU A 303 14.04 12.69 12.30
N ARG A 304 13.76 13.98 12.36
CA ARG A 304 12.39 14.52 12.47
C ARG A 304 11.92 14.85 11.07
N LEU A 305 10.84 14.21 10.60
CA LEU A 305 10.30 14.44 9.25
C LEU A 305 9.30 15.59 9.21
N GLY A 306 8.68 15.97 10.32
CA GLY A 306 7.65 16.99 10.41
C GLY A 306 6.32 16.44 10.93
N GLU A 307 5.20 17.00 10.46
CA GLU A 307 3.86 16.61 10.89
C GLU A 307 3.30 15.43 10.07
N THR A 308 2.12 14.95 10.47
CA THR A 308 1.47 13.71 9.99
C THR A 308 1.26 13.57 8.47
N ASN A 309 1.25 14.68 7.72
CA ASN A 309 1.09 14.68 6.25
C ASN A 309 2.40 14.70 5.46
N THR A 310 3.53 14.56 6.14
CA THR A 310 4.82 14.62 5.47
C THR A 310 5.05 13.39 4.60
N ASN A 311 5.57 13.61 3.40
CA ASN A 311 5.97 12.49 2.53
C ASN A 311 7.00 11.60 3.21
N TRP A 312 6.90 10.29 3.03
CA TRP A 312 7.77 9.30 3.69
C TRP A 312 9.24 9.45 3.27
N ASP A 313 9.50 10.00 2.09
CA ASP A 313 10.82 10.28 1.52
C ASP A 313 11.35 11.69 1.82
N ALA A 314 10.58 12.50 2.59
CA ALA A 314 10.95 13.88 2.91
C ALA A 314 12.32 13.98 3.58
N LYS A 315 13.01 15.08 3.32
CA LYS A 315 14.25 15.41 4.03
C LYS A 315 13.89 15.78 5.48
N GLY A 316 14.38 14.96 6.44
CA GLY A 316 14.20 15.24 7.85
C GLY A 316 15.34 16.09 8.43
N GLU A 317 15.09 16.68 9.59
CA GLU A 317 16.12 17.30 10.45
C GLU A 317 16.78 16.23 11.32
N ILE A 318 18.11 16.26 11.41
CA ILE A 318 18.86 15.33 12.28
C ILE A 318 18.57 15.69 13.74
N ILE A 319 18.26 14.69 14.55
CA ILE A 319 18.02 14.83 15.97
C ILE A 319 19.23 14.30 16.72
N ASP A 320 19.71 15.06 17.72
CA ASP A 320 20.72 14.60 18.66
C ASP A 320 20.11 13.55 19.60
N ASP A 321 20.78 12.40 19.72
CA ASP A 321 20.34 11.30 20.59
C ASP A 321 20.17 11.72 22.06
N ASN A 322 20.95 12.73 22.53
CA ASN A 322 20.82 13.27 23.88
C ASN A 322 19.48 14.02 24.14
N LEU A 323 18.84 14.52 23.11
CA LEU A 323 17.51 15.16 23.22
C LEU A 323 16.36 14.13 23.21
N TRP A 324 16.66 12.91 22.78
CA TRP A 324 15.68 11.85 22.63
C TRP A 324 15.17 11.30 23.97
N ASP A 325 16.05 11.14 24.97
CA ASP A 325 15.73 10.51 26.25
C ASP A 325 14.93 11.41 27.22
N ASN A 326 14.83 12.72 26.92
CA ASN A 326 14.15 13.70 27.79
C ASN A 326 12.65 13.87 27.52
N GLU A 327 12.09 13.29 26.49
CA GLU A 327 10.66 13.35 26.22
C GLU A 327 9.95 12.16 26.86
N VAL A 328 9.04 12.43 27.81
CA VAL A 328 8.26 11.42 28.55
C VAL A 328 7.47 10.57 27.58
N ASP A 329 7.61 9.27 27.69
CA ASP A 329 6.96 8.28 26.83
C ASP A 329 5.59 7.87 27.41
N ILE A 330 4.51 8.46 26.89
CA ILE A 330 3.14 8.16 27.36
C ILE A 330 2.71 6.73 26.96
N LEU A 331 3.31 6.15 25.90
CA LEU A 331 2.99 4.77 25.47
C LEU A 331 3.56 3.69 26.41
N ALA A 332 4.47 4.06 27.33
CA ALA A 332 4.94 3.13 28.36
C ALA A 332 3.92 2.94 29.51
N ILE A 333 2.80 3.70 29.52
CA ILE A 333 1.83 3.72 30.61
C ILE A 333 0.52 3.00 30.20
N VAL A 334 0.36 2.61 28.96
CA VAL A 334 -0.80 1.85 28.44
C VAL A 334 -0.39 0.44 28.09
#